data_11aecdb582f832db65f6f0d128b0fe39
#
_entry.id   11aecdb582f832db65f6f0d128b0fe39
#
_cell.length_a   1.000
_cell.length_b   1.000
_cell.length_c   1.000
_cell.angle_alpha   90.00
_cell.angle_beta   90.00
_cell.angle_gamma   90.00
#
_symmetry.space_group_name_H-M   'P 1'
#
loop_
_entity.id
_entity.type
_entity.pdbx_description
1 polymer ?
#
loop_
_entity_poly.entity_id
_entity_poly.type
_entity_poly.pdbx_seq_one_letter_code
_entity_poly.pdbx_strand_id
1 'polypeptide(L)'
;MNAPSNFDPNQPTVVQKYGGSSLADPAAIQRVADTVVERVQQGNKLVVVVSAMGGSTNALIELAGQISEHPKRRELDMLLSTGERVTMALLSMAIADRGIEAISFTGSQCGIITNDVHTDARIIDVRPVRVEDELARGRVVIVAGFQGMSYTREITTLGRGGSDTTALALAAALGADHCEIYSDVEGVFSADPRCVRDAKLLDQIGFGTLETLARGGAKVLHADAAAWARRAGIAFRARKTGSQETGTLVGVAGLEGIVAVSSSDQRRFLQPEHPLDGLHGCIVYSSDQGTVIDSQNLHGELPGIACKTLTAAGEDLLCDPKNLSQFLACVAPCQGWWATPFGLHARFDEHTDIAELTRRAHATLVV
;
A
#
# COMPACT_ATOMS: atom_id res chain seq x y z
N MET A 1 -9.95 -18.21 -37.14
CA MET A 1 -9.05 -17.21 -37.71
C MET A 1 -7.95 -17.00 -36.72
N ASN A 2 -6.71 -17.42 -37.03
CA ASN A 2 -5.56 -17.26 -36.14
C ASN A 2 -5.21 -15.77 -36.08
N ALA A 3 -5.37 -15.14 -34.93
CA ALA A 3 -4.76 -13.85 -34.67
C ALA A 3 -3.24 -14.01 -34.82
N PRO A 4 -2.53 -13.06 -35.45
CA PRO A 4 -1.10 -13.15 -35.58
C PRO A 4 -0.49 -13.05 -34.16
N SER A 5 0.16 -14.11 -33.74
CA SER A 5 1.00 -14.10 -32.54
C SER A 5 2.27 -13.29 -32.85
N ASN A 6 2.18 -11.97 -32.84
CA ASN A 6 3.33 -11.09 -32.77
C ASN A 6 3.81 -11.03 -31.31
N PHE A 7 4.11 -12.18 -30.74
CA PHE A 7 4.79 -12.27 -29.47
C PHE A 7 6.25 -11.86 -29.68
N ASP A 8 6.59 -10.65 -29.27
CA ASP A 8 7.99 -10.23 -29.13
C ASP A 8 8.45 -10.52 -27.72
N PRO A 9 9.43 -11.43 -27.51
CA PRO A 9 9.96 -11.72 -26.17
C PRO A 9 10.59 -10.51 -25.49
N ASN A 10 11.01 -9.49 -26.26
CA ASN A 10 11.65 -8.28 -25.77
C ASN A 10 10.65 -7.19 -25.34
N GLN A 11 9.33 -7.41 -25.47
CA GLN A 11 8.34 -6.45 -24.98
C GLN A 11 8.46 -6.29 -23.46
N PRO A 12 8.46 -5.06 -22.93
CA PRO A 12 8.56 -4.82 -21.50
C PRO A 12 7.35 -5.40 -20.75
N THR A 13 7.65 -6.08 -19.66
CA THR A 13 6.63 -6.58 -18.71
C THR A 13 6.30 -5.50 -17.70
N VAL A 14 5.03 -5.13 -17.60
CA VAL A 14 4.54 -4.11 -16.68
C VAL A 14 3.53 -4.74 -15.73
N VAL A 15 3.74 -4.54 -14.43
CA VAL A 15 2.77 -4.90 -13.40
C VAL A 15 2.04 -3.64 -12.98
N GLN A 16 0.73 -3.61 -13.13
CA GLN A 16 -0.14 -2.51 -12.71
C GLN A 16 -1.05 -2.96 -11.58
N LYS A 17 -1.18 -2.15 -10.53
CA LYS A 17 -2.17 -2.41 -9.46
C LYS A 17 -3.20 -1.30 -9.42
N TYR A 18 -4.46 -1.67 -9.36
CA TYR A 18 -5.58 -0.74 -9.19
C TYR A 18 -6.26 -0.93 -7.84
N GLY A 19 -6.36 0.14 -7.05
CA GLY A 19 -7.03 0.16 -5.75
C GLY A 19 -8.55 0.10 -5.86
N GLY A 20 -9.24 -0.14 -4.74
CA GLY A 20 -10.70 -0.23 -4.70
C GLY A 20 -11.40 1.06 -5.17
N SER A 21 -10.85 2.24 -4.87
CA SER A 21 -11.35 3.52 -5.38
C SER A 21 -11.26 3.65 -6.89
N SER A 22 -10.22 3.07 -7.50
CA SER A 22 -10.01 3.02 -8.95
C SER A 22 -10.99 2.08 -9.67
N LEU A 23 -11.61 1.16 -8.93
CA LEU A 23 -12.50 0.08 -9.41
C LEU A 23 -13.87 0.14 -8.70
N ALA A 24 -14.28 1.35 -8.26
CA ALA A 24 -15.40 1.53 -7.34
C ALA A 24 -16.75 1.06 -7.90
N ASP A 25 -16.93 1.15 -9.20
CA ASP A 25 -18.17 0.85 -9.92
C ASP A 25 -17.89 0.31 -11.34
N PRO A 26 -18.92 -0.19 -12.05
CA PRO A 26 -18.75 -0.70 -13.42
C PRO A 26 -18.14 0.32 -14.38
N ALA A 27 -18.46 1.61 -14.27
CA ALA A 27 -17.90 2.64 -15.13
C ALA A 27 -16.40 2.85 -14.88
N ALA A 28 -15.97 2.74 -13.61
CA ALA A 28 -14.54 2.78 -13.25
C ALA A 28 -13.79 1.58 -13.83
N ILE A 29 -14.37 0.37 -13.77
CA ILE A 29 -13.79 -0.84 -14.39
C ILE A 29 -13.62 -0.65 -15.90
N GLN A 30 -14.62 -0.06 -16.58
CA GLN A 30 -14.53 0.23 -18.02
C GLN A 30 -13.38 1.18 -18.34
N ARG A 31 -13.20 2.27 -17.56
CA ARG A 31 -12.07 3.20 -17.72
C ARG A 31 -10.71 2.54 -17.51
N VAL A 32 -10.60 1.66 -16.50
CA VAL A 32 -9.37 0.89 -16.27
C VAL A 32 -9.12 -0.06 -17.45
N ALA A 33 -10.15 -0.70 -17.99
CA ALA A 33 -10.01 -1.55 -19.19
C ALA A 33 -9.48 -0.76 -20.40
N ASP A 34 -9.95 0.49 -20.61
CA ASP A 34 -9.43 1.37 -21.67
C ASP A 34 -7.93 1.63 -21.47
N THR A 35 -7.52 1.98 -20.25
CA THR A 35 -6.10 2.22 -19.92
C THR A 35 -5.24 0.98 -20.15
N VAL A 36 -5.71 -0.20 -19.76
CA VAL A 36 -5.01 -1.48 -19.96
C VAL A 36 -4.84 -1.78 -21.45
N VAL A 37 -5.90 -1.61 -22.23
CA VAL A 37 -5.87 -1.85 -23.69
C VAL A 37 -4.88 -0.89 -24.37
N GLU A 38 -4.89 0.40 -24.00
CA GLU A 38 -3.93 1.37 -24.51
C GLU A 38 -2.48 0.95 -24.22
N ARG A 39 -2.20 0.47 -23.03
CA ARG A 39 -0.84 0.02 -22.66
C ARG A 39 -0.41 -1.23 -23.42
N VAL A 40 -1.33 -2.17 -23.70
CA VAL A 40 -1.07 -3.32 -24.58
C VAL A 40 -0.76 -2.87 -26.00
N GLN A 41 -1.53 -1.92 -26.55
CA GLN A 41 -1.32 -1.36 -27.89
C GLN A 41 0.02 -0.62 -28.02
N GLN A 42 0.55 -0.09 -26.90
CA GLN A 42 1.90 0.48 -26.81
C GLN A 42 3.01 -0.57 -26.78
N GLY A 43 2.68 -1.86 -26.88
CA GLY A 43 3.64 -2.96 -26.95
C GLY A 43 4.10 -3.50 -25.59
N ASN A 44 3.30 -3.37 -24.52
CA ASN A 44 3.64 -3.92 -23.21
C ASN A 44 2.93 -5.25 -22.95
N LYS A 45 3.60 -6.16 -22.25
CA LYS A 45 2.99 -7.31 -21.56
C LYS A 45 2.44 -6.86 -20.23
N LEU A 46 1.18 -7.15 -19.93
CA LEU A 46 0.54 -6.61 -18.73
C LEU A 46 0.09 -7.69 -17.75
N VAL A 47 0.47 -7.49 -16.49
CA VAL A 47 -0.15 -8.12 -15.32
C VAL A 47 -0.89 -7.03 -14.54
N VAL A 48 -2.19 -7.23 -14.34
CA VAL A 48 -3.05 -6.25 -13.67
C VAL A 48 -3.54 -6.84 -12.36
N VAL A 49 -3.06 -6.30 -11.24
CA VAL A 49 -3.51 -6.70 -9.90
C VAL A 49 -4.67 -5.80 -9.46
N VAL A 50 -5.77 -6.40 -9.07
CA VAL A 50 -6.98 -5.68 -8.68
C VAL A 50 -7.31 -5.85 -7.20
N SER A 51 -7.83 -4.79 -6.58
CA SER A 51 -8.50 -4.82 -5.28
C SER A 51 -9.99 -5.09 -5.45
N ALA A 52 -10.69 -5.40 -4.37
CA ALA A 52 -12.15 -5.45 -4.36
C ALA A 52 -12.76 -4.08 -4.73
N MET A 53 -13.95 -4.08 -5.31
CA MET A 53 -14.66 -2.89 -5.77
C MET A 53 -15.03 -1.99 -4.57
N GLY A 54 -14.62 -0.73 -4.58
CA GLY A 54 -15.06 0.28 -3.63
C GLY A 54 -14.99 -0.17 -2.16
N GLY A 55 -16.13 -0.15 -1.48
CA GLY A 55 -16.29 -0.57 -0.08
C GLY A 55 -16.62 -2.05 0.14
N SER A 56 -16.49 -2.93 -0.88
CA SER A 56 -16.96 -4.33 -0.82
C SER A 56 -16.32 -5.12 0.31
N THR A 57 -15.04 -4.94 0.60
CA THR A 57 -14.36 -5.62 1.72
C THR A 57 -15.00 -5.27 3.06
N ASN A 58 -15.31 -3.99 3.31
CA ASN A 58 -15.98 -3.56 4.53
C ASN A 58 -17.40 -4.16 4.63
N ALA A 59 -18.16 -4.17 3.53
CA ALA A 59 -19.49 -4.77 3.48
C ALA A 59 -19.45 -6.28 3.80
N LEU A 60 -18.44 -7.01 3.35
CA LEU A 60 -18.25 -8.42 3.67
C LEU A 60 -17.89 -8.62 5.15
N ILE A 61 -17.09 -7.74 5.74
CA ILE A 61 -16.77 -7.76 7.19
C ILE A 61 -18.04 -7.51 8.01
N GLU A 62 -18.83 -6.52 7.64
CA GLU A 62 -20.10 -6.21 8.29
C GLU A 62 -21.08 -7.38 8.20
N LEU A 63 -21.17 -8.02 7.03
CA LEU A 63 -22.00 -9.20 6.83
C LEU A 63 -21.55 -10.37 7.73
N ALA A 64 -20.24 -10.61 7.86
CA ALA A 64 -19.73 -11.62 8.78
C ALA A 64 -20.09 -11.32 10.24
N GLY A 65 -20.00 -10.05 10.64
CA GLY A 65 -20.36 -9.60 11.99
C GLY A 65 -21.86 -9.78 12.32
N GLN A 66 -22.74 -9.71 11.32
CA GLN A 66 -24.17 -9.99 11.48
C GLN A 66 -24.48 -11.48 11.73
N ILE A 67 -23.56 -12.37 11.33
CA ILE A 67 -23.72 -13.83 11.51
C ILE A 67 -23.00 -14.32 12.77
N SER A 68 -21.86 -13.73 13.12
CA SER A 68 -21.04 -14.17 14.24
C SER A 68 -20.36 -12.99 14.91
N GLU A 69 -20.43 -12.90 16.23
CA GLU A 69 -19.68 -11.92 17.02
C GLU A 69 -18.16 -12.17 16.96
N HIS A 70 -17.77 -13.42 16.78
CA HIS A 70 -16.36 -13.86 16.71
C HIS A 70 -16.12 -14.78 15.51
N PRO A 71 -16.15 -14.22 14.27
CA PRO A 71 -15.96 -15.04 13.08
C PRO A 71 -14.55 -15.64 13.05
N LYS A 72 -14.47 -16.94 12.73
CA LYS A 72 -13.18 -17.61 12.60
C LYS A 72 -12.37 -16.98 11.47
N ARG A 73 -11.12 -16.65 11.71
CA ARG A 73 -10.24 -15.98 10.75
C ARG A 73 -10.11 -16.74 9.42
N ARG A 74 -10.06 -18.08 9.47
CA ARG A 74 -10.04 -18.92 8.27
C ARG A 74 -11.27 -18.68 7.38
N GLU A 75 -12.47 -18.59 7.99
CA GLU A 75 -13.72 -18.35 7.24
C GLU A 75 -13.81 -16.89 6.75
N LEU A 76 -13.23 -15.94 7.50
CA LEU A 76 -13.08 -14.57 7.02
C LEU A 76 -12.22 -14.51 5.75
N ASP A 77 -11.09 -15.22 5.68
CA ASP A 77 -10.26 -15.28 4.48
C ASP A 77 -11.03 -15.82 3.27
N MET A 78 -11.82 -16.90 3.48
CA MET A 78 -12.70 -17.45 2.45
C MET A 78 -13.70 -16.39 1.93
N LEU A 79 -14.34 -15.67 2.86
CA LEU A 79 -15.32 -14.64 2.52
C LEU A 79 -14.68 -13.43 1.84
N LEU A 80 -13.64 -12.84 2.45
CA LEU A 80 -13.02 -11.61 1.98
C LEU A 80 -12.35 -11.80 0.62
N SER A 81 -11.73 -12.95 0.36
CA SER A 81 -11.10 -13.28 -0.92
C SER A 81 -12.07 -13.27 -2.12
N THR A 82 -13.39 -13.26 -1.89
CA THR A 82 -14.38 -13.20 -2.97
C THR A 82 -14.45 -11.81 -3.63
N GLY A 83 -14.14 -10.74 -2.90
CA GLY A 83 -14.23 -9.38 -3.41
C GLY A 83 -13.36 -9.14 -4.64
N GLU A 84 -12.10 -9.50 -4.57
CA GLU A 84 -11.15 -9.37 -5.69
C GLU A 84 -11.49 -10.32 -6.84
N ARG A 85 -12.10 -11.49 -6.55
CA ARG A 85 -12.54 -12.43 -7.60
C ARG A 85 -13.65 -11.85 -8.46
N VAL A 86 -14.56 -11.08 -7.88
CA VAL A 86 -15.58 -10.35 -8.64
C VAL A 86 -14.88 -9.34 -9.56
N THR A 87 -13.99 -8.53 -9.03
CA THR A 87 -13.32 -7.46 -9.78
C THR A 87 -12.47 -8.01 -10.93
N MET A 88 -11.66 -9.07 -10.67
CA MET A 88 -10.80 -9.65 -11.70
C MET A 88 -11.60 -10.21 -12.89
N ALA A 89 -12.74 -10.83 -12.61
CA ALA A 89 -13.60 -11.40 -13.66
C ALA A 89 -14.25 -10.29 -14.49
N LEU A 90 -14.80 -9.25 -13.85
CA LEU A 90 -15.43 -8.13 -14.52
C LEU A 90 -14.42 -7.36 -15.39
N LEU A 91 -13.20 -7.11 -14.89
CA LEU A 91 -12.17 -6.43 -15.67
C LEU A 91 -11.71 -7.30 -16.86
N SER A 92 -11.58 -8.62 -16.67
CA SER A 92 -11.25 -9.54 -17.78
C SER A 92 -12.29 -9.50 -18.89
N MET A 93 -13.59 -9.50 -18.53
CA MET A 93 -14.69 -9.36 -19.50
C MET A 93 -14.58 -8.01 -20.24
N ALA A 94 -14.40 -6.91 -19.50
CA ALA A 94 -14.32 -5.58 -20.10
C ALA A 94 -13.13 -5.41 -21.07
N ILE A 95 -12.00 -6.05 -20.80
CA ILE A 95 -10.83 -6.07 -21.71
C ILE A 95 -11.11 -6.93 -22.94
N ALA A 96 -11.73 -8.10 -22.74
CA ALA A 96 -12.10 -9.00 -23.84
C ALA A 96 -13.08 -8.34 -24.82
N ASP A 97 -14.06 -7.57 -24.33
CA ASP A 97 -15.00 -6.79 -25.16
C ASP A 97 -14.29 -5.75 -26.06
N ARG A 98 -13.06 -5.37 -25.72
CA ARG A 98 -12.18 -4.48 -26.52
C ARG A 98 -11.27 -5.22 -27.49
N GLY A 99 -11.47 -6.53 -27.64
CA GLY A 99 -10.72 -7.37 -28.58
C GLY A 99 -9.33 -7.78 -28.12
N ILE A 100 -8.98 -7.60 -26.84
CA ILE A 100 -7.72 -8.06 -26.25
C ILE A 100 -7.99 -9.35 -25.46
N GLU A 101 -7.22 -10.40 -25.71
CA GLU A 101 -7.32 -11.63 -24.91
C GLU A 101 -6.85 -11.37 -23.47
N ALA A 102 -7.67 -11.72 -22.50
CA ALA A 102 -7.42 -11.55 -21.08
C ALA A 102 -7.80 -12.80 -20.30
N ILE A 103 -7.06 -13.07 -19.23
CA ILE A 103 -7.34 -14.18 -18.34
C ILE A 103 -7.20 -13.72 -16.87
N SER A 104 -8.08 -14.19 -16.00
CA SER A 104 -8.05 -13.83 -14.58
C SER A 104 -7.61 -15.01 -13.70
N PHE A 105 -6.79 -14.70 -12.69
CA PHE A 105 -6.28 -15.67 -11.72
C PHE A 105 -6.49 -15.20 -10.29
N THR A 106 -6.83 -16.16 -9.42
CA THR A 106 -6.71 -15.96 -7.96
C THR A 106 -5.25 -15.96 -7.53
N GLY A 107 -4.95 -15.47 -6.33
CA GLY A 107 -3.59 -15.49 -5.78
C GLY A 107 -2.98 -16.90 -5.78
N SER A 108 -3.76 -17.93 -5.43
CA SER A 108 -3.31 -19.33 -5.49
C SER A 108 -3.01 -19.81 -6.90
N GLN A 109 -3.80 -19.40 -7.89
CA GLN A 109 -3.60 -19.77 -9.29
C GLN A 109 -2.38 -19.11 -9.93
N CYS A 110 -2.00 -17.92 -9.47
CA CYS A 110 -0.77 -17.23 -9.92
C CYS A 110 0.46 -17.56 -9.05
N GLY A 111 0.34 -18.53 -8.13
CA GLY A 111 1.49 -19.06 -7.39
C GLY A 111 1.93 -18.23 -6.20
N ILE A 112 1.06 -17.40 -5.61
CA ILE A 112 1.36 -16.66 -4.37
C ILE A 112 1.23 -17.62 -3.18
N ILE A 113 2.36 -17.90 -2.54
CA ILE A 113 2.45 -18.81 -1.39
C ILE A 113 2.67 -17.97 -0.13
N THR A 114 1.88 -18.26 0.91
CA THR A 114 1.90 -17.52 2.18
C THR A 114 2.18 -18.46 3.36
N ASN A 115 2.43 -17.86 4.52
CA ASN A 115 2.33 -18.57 5.80
C ASN A 115 0.84 -18.87 6.15
N ASP A 116 0.60 -19.62 7.25
CA ASP A 116 -0.73 -20.05 7.70
C ASP A 116 -1.42 -19.04 8.65
N VAL A 117 -0.97 -17.77 8.68
CA VAL A 117 -1.58 -16.75 9.54
C VAL A 117 -2.77 -16.14 8.81
N HIS A 118 -3.98 -16.60 9.17
CA HIS A 118 -5.21 -16.08 8.58
C HIS A 118 -5.43 -14.59 8.90
N THR A 119 -5.97 -13.82 7.91
CA THR A 119 -6.29 -12.40 7.94
C THR A 119 -5.10 -11.44 7.99
N ASP A 120 -3.89 -11.95 8.20
CA ASP A 120 -2.64 -11.19 8.23
C ASP A 120 -1.46 -12.05 7.73
N ALA A 121 -1.70 -12.80 6.65
CA ALA A 121 -0.71 -13.67 6.05
C ALA A 121 0.43 -12.89 5.41
N ARG A 122 1.62 -13.49 5.38
CA ARG A 122 2.80 -12.94 4.69
C ARG A 122 3.18 -13.80 3.51
N ILE A 123 3.49 -13.16 2.39
CA ILE A 123 4.04 -13.85 1.22
C ILE A 123 5.42 -14.39 1.58
N ILE A 124 5.63 -15.68 1.38
CA ILE A 124 6.88 -16.40 1.63
C ILE A 124 7.53 -16.87 0.34
N ASP A 125 6.75 -17.05 -0.75
CA ASP A 125 7.26 -17.44 -2.06
C ASP A 125 6.28 -17.01 -3.15
N VAL A 126 6.76 -16.80 -4.37
CA VAL A 126 5.93 -16.53 -5.56
C VAL A 126 6.45 -17.35 -6.73
N ARG A 127 5.60 -18.20 -7.30
CA ARG A 127 5.91 -19.06 -8.45
C ARG A 127 4.97 -18.75 -9.61
N PRO A 128 5.24 -17.72 -10.40
CA PRO A 128 4.29 -17.16 -11.36
C PRO A 128 4.23 -17.93 -12.69
N VAL A 129 4.53 -19.23 -12.72
CA VAL A 129 4.62 -20.04 -13.95
C VAL A 129 3.40 -19.87 -14.85
N ARG A 130 2.18 -19.92 -14.28
CA ARG A 130 0.96 -19.74 -15.09
C ARG A 130 0.81 -18.33 -15.63
N VAL A 131 1.31 -17.32 -14.91
CA VAL A 131 1.32 -15.93 -15.37
C VAL A 131 2.27 -15.79 -16.56
N GLU A 132 3.48 -16.35 -16.46
CA GLU A 132 4.50 -16.37 -17.54
C GLU A 132 3.96 -17.07 -18.79
N ASP A 133 3.30 -18.23 -18.62
CA ASP A 133 2.72 -19.00 -19.71
C ASP A 133 1.65 -18.17 -20.48
N GLU A 134 0.80 -17.43 -19.78
CA GLU A 134 -0.24 -16.65 -20.42
C GLU A 134 0.27 -15.34 -21.03
N LEU A 135 1.27 -14.70 -20.41
CA LEU A 135 1.99 -13.58 -21.02
C LEU A 135 2.72 -14.01 -22.30
N ALA A 136 3.30 -15.23 -22.31
CA ALA A 136 3.93 -15.80 -23.50
C ALA A 136 2.93 -16.08 -24.63
N ARG A 137 1.65 -16.24 -24.32
CA ARG A 137 0.54 -16.36 -25.30
C ARG A 137 -0.03 -15.01 -25.76
N GLY A 138 0.54 -13.90 -25.29
CA GLY A 138 0.09 -12.55 -25.61
C GLY A 138 -1.18 -12.10 -24.86
N ARG A 139 -1.54 -12.75 -23.75
CA ARG A 139 -2.71 -12.42 -22.95
C ARG A 139 -2.39 -11.42 -21.85
N VAL A 140 -3.34 -10.55 -21.55
CA VAL A 140 -3.34 -9.76 -20.31
C VAL A 140 -3.73 -10.67 -19.17
N VAL A 141 -2.91 -10.68 -18.10
CA VAL A 141 -3.18 -11.47 -16.91
C VAL A 141 -3.73 -10.58 -15.81
N ILE A 142 -4.97 -10.85 -15.36
CA ILE A 142 -5.59 -10.14 -14.24
C ILE A 142 -5.49 -11.00 -12.98
N VAL A 143 -4.97 -10.44 -11.90
CA VAL A 143 -4.75 -11.15 -10.64
C VAL A 143 -5.59 -10.56 -9.53
N ALA A 144 -6.35 -11.41 -8.84
CA ALA A 144 -6.97 -11.04 -7.58
C ALA A 144 -5.88 -10.77 -6.53
N GLY A 145 -5.69 -9.50 -6.17
CA GLY A 145 -4.77 -9.10 -5.11
C GLY A 145 -5.21 -9.55 -3.73
N PHE A 146 -4.47 -9.17 -2.68
CA PHE A 146 -4.84 -9.37 -1.29
C PHE A 146 -4.84 -10.83 -0.81
N GLN A 147 -4.75 -11.84 -1.65
CA GLN A 147 -4.92 -13.24 -1.32
C GLN A 147 -3.79 -14.13 -1.86
N GLY A 148 -3.54 -15.23 -1.15
CA GLY A 148 -2.64 -16.30 -1.54
C GLY A 148 -3.12 -17.65 -1.06
N MET A 149 -2.22 -18.62 -1.06
CA MET A 149 -2.47 -19.97 -0.55
C MET A 149 -1.30 -20.38 0.34
N SER A 150 -1.59 -20.88 1.53
CA SER A 150 -0.58 -21.43 2.42
C SER A 150 -0.06 -22.80 1.95
N TYR A 151 1.02 -23.27 2.55
CA TYR A 151 1.54 -24.62 2.25
C TYR A 151 0.55 -25.74 2.63
N THR A 152 -0.36 -25.47 3.56
CA THR A 152 -1.44 -26.37 3.92
C THR A 152 -2.64 -26.30 2.95
N ARG A 153 -2.49 -25.51 1.86
CA ARG A 153 -3.48 -25.30 0.80
C ARG A 153 -4.72 -24.53 1.25
N GLU A 154 -4.62 -23.80 2.34
CA GLU A 154 -5.67 -22.89 2.79
C GLU A 154 -5.56 -21.54 2.08
N ILE A 155 -6.72 -20.95 1.76
CA ILE A 155 -6.78 -19.58 1.27
C ILE A 155 -6.47 -18.65 2.44
N THR A 156 -5.60 -17.67 2.19
CA THR A 156 -5.17 -16.68 3.17
C THR A 156 -5.30 -15.29 2.60
N THR A 157 -5.53 -14.29 3.46
CA THR A 157 -5.51 -12.88 3.07
C THR A 157 -4.34 -12.15 3.75
N LEU A 158 -3.78 -11.16 3.02
CA LEU A 158 -2.51 -10.50 3.37
C LEU A 158 -2.70 -9.30 4.32
N GLY A 159 -3.90 -9.06 4.79
CA GLY A 159 -4.19 -7.88 5.58
C GLY A 159 -4.16 -6.59 4.75
N ARG A 160 -4.02 -5.44 5.41
CA ARG A 160 -4.05 -4.12 4.76
C ARG A 160 -2.87 -3.93 3.81
N GLY A 161 -3.12 -3.25 2.69
CA GLY A 161 -2.12 -3.09 1.62
C GLY A 161 -1.77 -4.38 0.89
N GLY A 162 -2.54 -5.46 1.12
CA GLY A 162 -2.26 -6.77 0.54
C GLY A 162 -2.25 -6.78 -0.99
N SER A 163 -3.10 -5.99 -1.66
CA SER A 163 -3.07 -5.89 -3.13
C SER A 163 -1.81 -5.17 -3.63
N ASP A 164 -1.30 -4.16 -2.90
CA ASP A 164 -0.04 -3.50 -3.22
C ASP A 164 1.13 -4.49 -3.06
N THR A 165 1.14 -5.22 -1.94
CA THR A 165 2.13 -6.28 -1.68
C THR A 165 2.07 -7.38 -2.76
N THR A 166 0.87 -7.78 -3.21
CA THR A 166 0.69 -8.74 -4.31
C THR A 166 1.35 -8.25 -5.59
N ALA A 167 1.12 -6.98 -5.98
CA ALA A 167 1.69 -6.41 -7.20
C ALA A 167 3.21 -6.33 -7.15
N LEU A 168 3.76 -5.86 -6.04
CA LEU A 168 5.20 -5.77 -5.83
C LEU A 168 5.86 -7.15 -5.83
N ALA A 169 5.21 -8.16 -5.22
CA ALA A 169 5.71 -9.53 -5.19
C ALA A 169 5.72 -10.18 -6.57
N LEU A 170 4.66 -9.97 -7.35
CA LEU A 170 4.61 -10.43 -8.75
C LEU A 170 5.62 -9.70 -9.63
N ALA A 171 5.78 -8.38 -9.46
CA ALA A 171 6.78 -7.62 -10.20
C ALA A 171 8.20 -8.15 -9.93
N ALA A 172 8.52 -8.44 -8.67
CA ALA A 172 9.81 -9.03 -8.30
C ALA A 172 10.01 -10.41 -8.92
N ALA A 173 9.02 -11.30 -8.79
CA ALA A 173 9.11 -12.69 -9.24
C ALA A 173 9.17 -12.81 -10.77
N LEU A 174 8.53 -11.90 -11.49
CA LEU A 174 8.52 -11.83 -12.96
C LEU A 174 9.73 -11.07 -13.53
N GLY A 175 10.54 -10.43 -12.70
CA GLY A 175 11.57 -9.50 -13.17
C GLY A 175 10.98 -8.39 -14.04
N ALA A 176 9.82 -7.83 -13.63
CA ALA A 176 9.10 -6.85 -14.43
C ALA A 176 9.93 -5.56 -14.63
N ASP A 177 9.87 -4.99 -15.84
CA ASP A 177 10.55 -3.75 -16.18
C ASP A 177 9.98 -2.55 -15.42
N HIS A 178 8.67 -2.56 -15.17
CA HIS A 178 7.96 -1.50 -14.45
C HIS A 178 6.90 -2.08 -13.51
N CYS A 179 6.77 -1.44 -12.34
CA CYS A 179 5.64 -1.65 -11.43
C CYS A 179 4.96 -0.30 -11.19
N GLU A 180 3.64 -0.24 -11.37
CA GLU A 180 2.84 0.97 -11.21
C GLU A 180 1.70 0.70 -10.23
N ILE A 181 1.62 1.49 -9.15
CA ILE A 181 0.56 1.41 -8.13
C ILE A 181 -0.39 2.58 -8.34
N TYR A 182 -1.59 2.29 -8.80
CA TYR A 182 -2.64 3.29 -9.04
C TYR A 182 -3.58 3.40 -7.85
N SER A 183 -3.86 4.64 -7.45
CA SER A 183 -4.78 5.01 -6.36
C SER A 183 -5.60 6.26 -6.75
N ASP A 184 -6.22 6.91 -5.77
CA ASP A 184 -6.95 8.17 -5.91
C ASP A 184 -6.07 9.42 -5.72
N VAL A 185 -4.77 9.25 -5.43
CA VAL A 185 -3.81 10.36 -5.26
C VAL A 185 -2.75 10.35 -6.36
N GLU A 186 -2.27 11.55 -6.75
CA GLU A 186 -1.30 11.74 -7.85
C GLU A 186 0.05 11.05 -7.59
N GLY A 187 0.41 10.85 -6.33
CA GLY A 187 1.67 10.27 -5.87
C GLY A 187 1.93 10.62 -4.42
N VAL A 188 3.19 10.71 -4.04
CA VAL A 188 3.62 11.09 -2.69
C VAL A 188 3.82 12.60 -2.65
N PHE A 189 3.14 13.27 -1.72
CA PHE A 189 3.29 14.71 -1.49
C PHE A 189 4.19 14.97 -0.28
N SER A 190 4.78 16.15 -0.25
CA SER A 190 5.59 16.65 0.88
C SER A 190 4.79 16.84 2.19
N ALA A 191 3.46 16.87 2.11
CA ALA A 191 2.50 16.76 3.21
C ALA A 191 1.13 16.39 2.63
N ASP A 192 0.13 16.13 3.47
CA ASP A 192 -1.26 15.93 3.00
C ASP A 192 -1.80 17.25 2.39
N PRO A 193 -2.12 17.29 1.08
CA PRO A 193 -2.59 18.50 0.42
C PRO A 193 -3.91 19.05 0.99
N ARG A 194 -4.69 18.20 1.69
CA ARG A 194 -5.92 18.62 2.37
C ARG A 194 -5.62 19.46 3.60
N CYS A 195 -4.45 19.28 4.21
CA CYS A 195 -3.98 20.03 5.39
C CYS A 195 -3.04 21.16 5.01
N VAL A 196 -2.18 20.96 4.01
CA VAL A 196 -1.11 21.87 3.60
C VAL A 196 -1.30 22.22 2.12
N ARG A 197 -1.76 23.45 1.83
CA ARG A 197 -2.08 23.88 0.45
C ARG A 197 -0.85 23.93 -0.48
N ASP A 198 0.30 24.21 0.09
CA ASP A 198 1.58 24.35 -0.64
C ASP A 198 2.37 23.02 -0.68
N ALA A 199 1.71 21.89 -0.33
CA ALA A 199 2.32 20.57 -0.44
C ALA A 199 2.66 20.28 -1.91
N LYS A 200 3.92 19.88 -2.15
CA LYS A 200 4.44 19.59 -3.50
C LYS A 200 4.39 18.08 -3.75
N LEU A 201 4.01 17.69 -4.96
CA LEU A 201 4.20 16.31 -5.44
C LEU A 201 5.70 16.05 -5.55
N LEU A 202 6.17 14.95 -4.96
CA LEU A 202 7.57 14.53 -5.04
C LEU A 202 7.79 13.69 -6.31
N ASP A 203 8.76 14.05 -7.14
CA ASP A 203 9.11 13.28 -8.34
C ASP A 203 9.67 11.89 -7.99
N GLN A 204 10.43 11.83 -6.89
CA GLN A 204 11.02 10.59 -6.37
C GLN A 204 11.12 10.59 -4.85
N ILE A 205 11.16 9.38 -4.27
CA ILE A 205 11.33 9.18 -2.83
C ILE A 205 12.01 7.83 -2.56
N GLY A 206 12.84 7.78 -1.51
CA GLY A 206 13.44 6.52 -1.06
C GLY A 206 12.43 5.61 -0.36
N PHE A 207 12.69 4.30 -0.40
CA PHE A 207 11.83 3.30 0.26
C PHE A 207 11.67 3.55 1.77
N GLY A 208 12.78 3.89 2.45
CA GLY A 208 12.77 4.11 3.89
C GLY A 208 11.95 5.32 4.29
N THR A 209 12.08 6.39 3.52
CA THR A 209 11.31 7.62 3.71
C THR A 209 9.83 7.38 3.48
N LEU A 210 9.45 6.67 2.41
CA LEU A 210 8.05 6.31 2.15
C LEU A 210 7.46 5.43 3.25
N GLU A 211 8.18 4.39 3.71
CA GLU A 211 7.74 3.54 4.81
C GLU A 211 7.50 4.36 6.08
N THR A 212 8.42 5.29 6.39
CA THR A 212 8.33 6.19 7.54
C THR A 212 7.11 7.10 7.45
N LEU A 213 6.86 7.71 6.28
CA LEU A 213 5.66 8.53 6.04
C LEU A 213 4.36 7.73 6.21
N ALA A 214 4.32 6.53 5.65
CA ALA A 214 3.15 5.65 5.75
C ALA A 214 2.88 5.26 7.21
N ARG A 215 3.91 4.87 7.97
CA ARG A 215 3.80 4.63 9.42
C ARG A 215 3.42 5.89 10.19
N GLY A 216 3.85 7.06 9.73
CA GLY A 216 3.50 8.37 10.26
C GLY A 216 2.06 8.81 10.00
N GLY A 217 1.32 8.12 9.11
CA GLY A 217 -0.09 8.40 8.80
C GLY A 217 -0.36 8.87 7.36
N ALA A 218 0.65 8.94 6.49
CA ALA A 218 0.43 9.26 5.08
C ALA A 218 -0.35 8.14 4.37
N LYS A 219 -1.36 8.54 3.58
CA LYS A 219 -2.32 7.61 2.93
C LYS A 219 -2.01 7.40 1.45
N VAL A 220 -0.77 7.10 1.10
CA VAL A 220 -0.35 6.84 -0.29
C VAL A 220 -0.22 5.35 -0.55
N LEU A 221 0.51 4.67 0.31
CA LEU A 221 0.75 3.22 0.27
C LEU A 221 0.75 2.70 1.70
N HIS A 222 0.32 1.45 1.89
CA HIS A 222 0.41 0.85 3.21
C HIS A 222 1.87 0.58 3.60
N ALA A 223 2.21 0.82 4.88
CA ALA A 223 3.60 0.73 5.35
C ALA A 223 4.23 -0.66 5.11
N ASP A 224 3.45 -1.74 5.24
CA ASP A 224 3.95 -3.10 5.03
C ASP A 224 4.27 -3.38 3.56
N ALA A 225 3.52 -2.79 2.61
CA ALA A 225 3.85 -2.87 1.19
C ALA A 225 5.14 -2.08 0.87
N ALA A 226 5.31 -0.88 1.46
CA ALA A 226 6.55 -0.11 1.34
C ALA A 226 7.76 -0.87 1.93
N ALA A 227 7.59 -1.47 3.11
CA ALA A 227 8.61 -2.30 3.74
C ALA A 227 8.95 -3.53 2.90
N TRP A 228 7.94 -4.14 2.24
CA TRP A 228 8.14 -5.26 1.34
C TRP A 228 8.95 -4.84 0.09
N ALA A 229 8.58 -3.73 -0.57
CA ALA A 229 9.29 -3.18 -1.72
C ALA A 229 10.76 -2.90 -1.39
N ARG A 230 11.02 -2.31 -0.21
CA ARG A 230 12.38 -2.05 0.28
C ARG A 230 13.20 -3.33 0.43
N ARG A 231 12.63 -4.37 1.06
CA ARG A 231 13.34 -5.67 1.24
C ARG A 231 13.62 -6.37 -0.09
N ALA A 232 12.69 -6.28 -1.03
CA ALA A 232 12.82 -6.89 -2.35
C ALA A 232 13.66 -6.04 -3.34
N GLY A 233 13.94 -4.77 -3.02
CA GLY A 233 14.67 -3.84 -3.89
C GLY A 233 13.89 -3.47 -5.16
N ILE A 234 12.55 -3.58 -5.15
CA ILE A 234 11.70 -3.33 -6.32
C ILE A 234 11.23 -1.89 -6.35
N ALA A 235 11.77 -1.13 -7.31
CA ALA A 235 11.28 0.20 -7.61
C ALA A 235 9.87 0.17 -8.22
N PHE A 236 9.04 1.14 -7.88
CA PHE A 236 7.70 1.27 -8.44
C PHE A 236 7.30 2.74 -8.57
N ARG A 237 6.25 3.00 -9.32
CA ARG A 237 5.70 4.34 -9.48
C ARG A 237 4.31 4.42 -8.86
N ALA A 238 4.13 5.36 -7.92
CA ALA A 238 2.83 5.68 -7.36
C ALA A 238 2.13 6.71 -8.26
N ARG A 239 0.91 6.42 -8.71
CA ARG A 239 0.17 7.23 -9.69
C ARG A 239 -1.31 7.32 -9.34
N LYS A 240 -1.97 8.34 -9.89
CA LYS A 240 -3.43 8.43 -9.84
C LYS A 240 -4.06 7.81 -11.07
N THR A 241 -5.15 7.07 -10.84
CA THR A 241 -5.94 6.48 -11.91
C THR A 241 -6.57 7.56 -12.78
N GLY A 242 -6.35 7.46 -14.09
CA GLY A 242 -6.87 8.42 -15.08
C GLY A 242 -6.12 9.74 -15.18
N SER A 243 -5.02 9.92 -14.44
CA SER A 243 -4.16 11.09 -14.56
C SER A 243 -3.08 10.90 -15.64
N GLN A 244 -2.69 11.99 -16.29
CA GLN A 244 -1.55 12.03 -17.23
C GLN A 244 -0.22 12.30 -16.50
N GLU A 245 -0.26 12.68 -15.23
CA GLU A 245 0.93 12.94 -14.43
C GLU A 245 1.78 11.69 -14.27
N THR A 246 3.09 11.86 -14.22
CA THR A 246 4.03 10.73 -14.10
C THR A 246 3.99 10.08 -12.72
N GLY A 247 3.48 10.79 -11.72
CA GLY A 247 3.47 10.33 -10.32
C GLY A 247 4.85 10.32 -9.67
N THR A 248 4.97 9.65 -8.53
CA THR A 248 6.21 9.57 -7.74
C THR A 248 6.94 8.26 -8.00
N LEU A 249 8.21 8.32 -8.36
CA LEU A 249 9.08 7.14 -8.40
C LEU A 249 9.54 6.79 -6.99
N VAL A 250 9.28 5.57 -6.56
CA VAL A 250 9.77 5.00 -5.29
C VAL A 250 10.91 4.04 -5.59
N GLY A 251 12.09 4.31 -5.02
CA GLY A 251 13.31 3.58 -5.34
C GLY A 251 14.34 3.56 -4.22
N VAL A 252 15.56 3.15 -4.55
CA VAL A 252 16.68 3.03 -3.59
C VAL A 252 17.21 4.41 -3.19
N ALA A 253 17.30 5.33 -4.13
CA ALA A 253 17.79 6.69 -3.88
C ALA A 253 16.64 7.59 -3.41
N GLY A 254 16.81 8.23 -2.29
CA GLY A 254 15.94 9.26 -1.75
C GLY A 254 16.53 10.66 -1.89
N LEU A 255 15.78 11.65 -1.44
CA LEU A 255 16.25 13.03 -1.29
C LEU A 255 16.83 13.21 0.11
N GLU A 256 17.98 13.86 0.22
CA GLU A 256 18.60 14.17 1.51
C GLU A 256 17.80 15.21 2.31
N GLY A 257 17.89 15.13 3.64
CA GLY A 257 17.21 16.03 4.55
C GLY A 257 15.72 15.73 4.72
N ILE A 258 14.99 16.63 5.36
CA ILE A 258 13.54 16.48 5.59
C ILE A 258 12.79 16.88 4.31
N VAL A 259 12.19 15.89 3.66
CA VAL A 259 11.51 16.07 2.37
C VAL A 259 9.98 16.07 2.50
N ALA A 260 9.45 15.50 3.60
CA ALA A 260 8.02 15.45 3.82
C ALA A 260 7.66 15.34 5.30
N VAL A 261 6.43 15.75 5.63
CA VAL A 261 5.83 15.58 6.95
C VAL A 261 4.48 14.86 6.84
N SER A 262 4.19 14.04 7.84
CA SER A 262 2.89 13.40 8.01
C SER A 262 2.42 13.47 9.44
N SER A 263 1.12 13.34 9.67
CA SER A 263 0.56 13.33 11.02
C SER A 263 -0.58 12.32 11.13
N SER A 264 -0.85 11.90 12.35
CA SER A 264 -1.97 11.01 12.65
C SER A 264 -2.62 11.42 13.97
N ASP A 265 -3.94 11.43 13.97
CA ASP A 265 -4.81 11.61 15.13
C ASP A 265 -5.38 10.30 15.68
N GLN A 266 -5.05 9.18 15.03
CA GLN A 266 -5.52 7.84 15.38
C GLN A 266 -4.41 7.01 16.01
N ARG A 267 -3.84 7.53 17.10
CA ARG A 267 -2.74 6.90 17.85
C ARG A 267 -3.14 6.71 19.29
N ARG A 268 -2.57 5.67 19.90
CA ARG A 268 -2.67 5.49 21.35
C ARG A 268 -1.28 5.19 21.93
N PHE A 269 -1.07 5.68 23.12
CA PHE A 269 0.15 5.46 23.87
C PHE A 269 -0.11 4.44 24.98
N LEU A 270 0.65 3.37 25.00
CA LEU A 270 0.65 2.33 26.03
C LEU A 270 1.83 2.53 26.95
N GLN A 271 1.59 2.44 28.25
CA GLN A 271 2.65 2.43 29.25
C GLN A 271 3.55 1.19 29.07
N PRO A 272 4.82 1.22 29.55
CA PRO A 272 5.77 0.13 29.32
C PRO A 272 5.30 -1.24 29.78
N GLU A 273 4.52 -1.28 30.88
CA GLU A 273 4.00 -2.49 31.49
C GLU A 273 2.76 -3.07 30.80
N HIS A 274 2.20 -2.37 29.80
CA HIS A 274 0.99 -2.83 29.11
C HIS A 274 1.33 -4.04 28.22
N PRO A 275 0.56 -5.14 28.31
CA PRO A 275 0.76 -6.29 27.43
C PRO A 275 0.50 -5.93 25.96
N LEU A 276 1.36 -6.44 25.08
CA LEU A 276 1.28 -6.18 23.62
C LEU A 276 0.65 -7.33 22.85
N ASP A 277 0.03 -8.31 23.54
CA ASP A 277 -0.59 -9.46 22.90
C ASP A 277 -1.72 -9.03 21.97
N GLY A 278 -1.65 -9.52 20.74
CA GLY A 278 -2.63 -9.19 19.69
C GLY A 278 -2.44 -7.80 19.04
N LEU A 279 -1.47 -6.98 19.48
CA LEU A 279 -1.24 -5.63 18.96
C LEU A 279 -0.05 -5.52 17.98
N HIS A 280 0.65 -6.61 17.69
CA HIS A 280 1.90 -6.58 16.91
C HIS A 280 1.75 -5.91 15.52
N GLY A 281 0.61 -6.08 14.85
CA GLY A 281 0.33 -5.43 13.56
C GLY A 281 0.00 -3.93 13.65
N CYS A 282 -0.20 -3.41 14.86
CA CYS A 282 -0.59 -2.02 15.11
C CYS A 282 0.56 -1.18 15.69
N ILE A 283 1.70 -1.79 16.05
CA ILE A 283 2.81 -1.07 16.67
C ILE A 283 3.46 -0.12 15.67
N VAL A 284 3.47 1.17 15.99
CA VAL A 284 4.17 2.23 15.26
C VAL A 284 5.58 2.42 15.80
N TYR A 285 5.70 2.45 17.12
CA TYR A 285 6.97 2.60 17.83
C TYR A 285 6.89 1.95 19.22
N SER A 286 7.97 1.33 19.67
CA SER A 286 8.08 0.75 21.01
C SER A 286 9.47 1.01 21.61
N SER A 287 9.51 1.35 22.89
CA SER A 287 10.71 1.58 23.69
C SER A 287 10.47 1.18 25.16
N ASP A 288 11.51 1.34 25.98
CA ASP A 288 11.42 1.23 27.45
C ASP A 288 10.50 2.27 28.10
N GLN A 289 10.18 3.36 27.39
CA GLN A 289 9.30 4.43 27.85
C GLN A 289 7.83 4.23 27.46
N GLY A 290 7.52 3.24 26.65
CA GLY A 290 6.16 2.90 26.21
C GLY A 290 6.06 2.64 24.72
N THR A 291 4.84 2.33 24.29
CA THR A 291 4.54 1.92 22.92
C THR A 291 3.48 2.81 22.30
N VAL A 292 3.71 3.30 21.08
CA VAL A 292 2.71 4.00 20.27
C VAL A 292 2.12 3.00 19.29
N ILE A 293 0.79 2.88 19.28
CA ILE A 293 0.04 2.01 18.37
C ILE A 293 -0.89 2.81 17.47
N ASP A 294 -1.15 2.26 16.29
CA ASP A 294 -2.21 2.72 15.39
C ASP A 294 -3.55 2.11 15.83
N SER A 295 -4.51 2.97 16.17
CA SER A 295 -5.82 2.52 16.63
C SER A 295 -6.87 2.45 15.51
N GLN A 296 -6.54 2.83 14.29
CA GLN A 296 -7.48 2.90 13.16
C GLN A 296 -8.21 1.58 12.89
N ASN A 297 -7.60 0.46 13.28
CA ASN A 297 -8.08 -0.90 12.97
C ASN A 297 -8.41 -1.71 14.22
N LEU A 298 -8.40 -1.09 15.38
CA LEU A 298 -8.77 -1.72 16.63
C LEU A 298 -10.26 -1.50 16.89
N HIS A 299 -10.95 -2.54 17.31
CA HIS A 299 -12.37 -2.52 17.63
C HIS A 299 -12.58 -2.82 19.11
N GLY A 300 -13.67 -2.32 19.67
CA GLY A 300 -14.01 -2.52 21.08
C GLY A 300 -13.35 -1.49 21.99
N GLU A 301 -13.07 -1.90 23.23
CA GLU A 301 -12.39 -1.04 24.21
C GLU A 301 -10.91 -0.90 23.83
N LEU A 302 -10.50 0.31 23.49
CA LEU A 302 -9.15 0.57 22.99
C LEU A 302 -8.16 0.74 24.13
N PRO A 303 -7.01 0.02 24.14
CA PRO A 303 -6.01 0.12 25.20
C PRO A 303 -5.27 1.46 25.18
N GLY A 304 -4.77 1.89 26.31
CA GLY A 304 -3.89 3.06 26.44
C GLY A 304 -4.59 4.41 26.31
N ILE A 305 -3.79 5.46 26.20
CA ILE A 305 -4.23 6.86 26.17
C ILE A 305 -4.22 7.37 24.73
N ALA A 306 -5.31 8.03 24.32
CA ALA A 306 -5.38 8.67 23.00
C ALA A 306 -4.26 9.72 22.85
N CYS A 307 -3.61 9.74 21.71
CA CYS A 307 -2.56 10.69 21.40
C CYS A 307 -2.50 10.98 19.90
N LYS A 308 -1.75 12.02 19.54
CA LYS A 308 -1.47 12.39 18.15
C LYS A 308 0.01 12.32 17.89
N THR A 309 0.40 12.11 16.64
CA THR A 309 1.81 12.07 16.23
C THR A 309 2.06 12.94 15.02
N LEU A 310 3.26 13.52 14.97
CA LEU A 310 3.83 14.17 13.80
C LEU A 310 5.13 13.46 13.43
N THR A 311 5.34 13.23 12.16
CA THR A 311 6.54 12.61 11.60
C THR A 311 7.12 13.53 10.53
N ALA A 312 8.41 13.84 10.65
CA ALA A 312 9.22 14.43 9.58
C ALA A 312 10.10 13.32 8.99
N ALA A 313 10.06 13.13 7.68
CA ALA A 313 10.71 12.01 7.01
C ALA A 313 11.67 12.47 5.92
N GLY A 314 12.75 11.72 5.73
CA GLY A 314 13.80 11.98 4.75
C GLY A 314 14.99 11.05 4.92
N GLU A 315 16.04 11.28 4.16
CA GLU A 315 17.28 10.52 4.21
C GLU A 315 18.33 11.28 5.03
N ASP A 316 19.21 10.56 5.71
CA ASP A 316 20.36 11.08 6.47
C ASP A 316 20.02 12.16 7.50
N LEU A 317 18.80 12.11 8.08
CA LEU A 317 18.28 13.16 8.97
C LEU A 317 19.16 13.41 10.21
N LEU A 318 19.80 12.37 10.74
CA LEU A 318 20.64 12.45 11.92
C LEU A 318 22.10 12.82 11.59
N CYS A 319 22.49 12.84 10.31
CA CYS A 319 23.81 13.25 9.87
C CYS A 319 24.01 14.77 9.94
N ASP A 320 22.92 15.55 9.78
CA ASP A 320 22.94 17.00 10.00
C ASP A 320 22.23 17.35 11.33
N PRO A 321 22.97 17.83 12.36
CA PRO A 321 22.38 18.24 13.64
C PRO A 321 21.32 19.36 13.52
N LYS A 322 21.31 20.12 12.41
CA LYS A 322 20.29 21.14 12.17
C LYS A 322 18.90 20.52 12.00
N ASN A 323 18.77 19.37 11.33
CA ASN A 323 17.50 18.70 11.14
C ASN A 323 16.84 18.40 12.49
N LEU A 324 17.58 17.82 13.42
CA LEU A 324 17.07 17.51 14.76
C LEU A 324 16.74 18.77 15.56
N SER A 325 17.62 19.78 15.54
CA SER A 325 17.40 21.02 16.31
C SER A 325 16.20 21.81 15.79
N GLN A 326 16.02 21.90 14.47
CA GLN A 326 14.86 22.53 13.86
C GLN A 326 13.57 21.75 14.13
N PHE A 327 13.63 20.42 14.04
CA PHE A 327 12.49 19.57 14.38
C PHE A 327 12.06 19.79 15.83
N LEU A 328 12.98 19.70 16.80
CA LEU A 328 12.66 19.88 18.22
C LEU A 328 12.10 21.27 18.52
N ALA A 329 12.63 22.31 17.90
CA ALA A 329 12.11 23.68 18.03
C ALA A 329 10.68 23.78 17.45
N CYS A 330 10.41 23.11 16.36
CA CYS A 330 9.09 23.10 15.71
C CYS A 330 8.04 22.36 16.54
N VAL A 331 8.38 21.23 17.17
CA VAL A 331 7.43 20.36 17.86
C VAL A 331 7.27 20.69 19.36
N ALA A 332 8.00 21.65 19.89
CA ALA A 332 7.87 22.05 21.30
C ALA A 332 6.54 22.80 21.56
N PRO A 333 5.85 22.54 22.72
CA PRO A 333 6.10 21.42 23.62
C PRO A 333 5.46 20.12 23.13
N CYS A 334 6.20 19.02 23.14
CA CYS A 334 5.66 17.68 22.86
C CYS A 334 5.74 16.80 24.11
N GLN A 335 4.96 15.73 24.18
CA GLN A 335 4.95 14.77 25.29
C GLN A 335 6.10 13.73 25.19
N GLY A 336 6.73 13.65 24.04
CA GLY A 336 7.86 12.76 23.76
C GLY A 336 8.24 12.80 22.29
N TRP A 337 9.44 12.41 22.00
CA TRP A 337 9.94 12.29 20.63
C TRP A 337 10.89 11.10 20.51
N TRP A 338 11.06 10.61 19.26
CA TRP A 338 12.03 9.56 18.94
C TRP A 338 12.52 9.73 17.49
N ALA A 339 13.60 9.05 17.17
CA ALA A 339 14.18 9.05 15.84
C ALA A 339 14.29 7.64 15.29
N THR A 340 14.17 7.51 14.00
CA THR A 340 14.44 6.31 13.20
C THR A 340 15.44 6.67 12.10
N PRO A 341 16.02 5.72 11.35
CA PRO A 341 16.96 6.05 10.29
C PRO A 341 16.40 7.03 9.23
N PHE A 342 15.08 7.04 9.02
CA PHE A 342 14.42 7.84 8.00
C PHE A 342 13.37 8.80 8.57
N GLY A 343 13.35 9.04 9.88
CA GLY A 343 12.33 9.87 10.48
C GLY A 343 12.63 10.43 11.84
N LEU A 344 12.10 11.63 12.07
CA LEU A 344 11.98 12.27 13.37
C LEU A 344 10.50 12.33 13.73
N HIS A 345 10.17 11.92 14.95
CA HIS A 345 8.77 11.72 15.37
C HIS A 345 8.51 12.42 16.69
N ALA A 346 7.32 12.99 16.86
CA ALA A 346 6.88 13.58 18.11
C ALA A 346 5.46 13.14 18.46
N ARG A 347 5.18 12.98 19.76
CA ARG A 347 3.89 12.62 20.33
C ARG A 347 3.30 13.81 21.12
N PHE A 348 2.01 13.98 20.96
CA PHE A 348 1.21 15.05 21.55
C PHE A 348 -0.03 14.46 22.23
N ASP A 349 -0.67 15.25 23.10
CA ASP A 349 -1.97 14.89 23.63
C ASP A 349 -3.08 14.89 22.54
N GLU A 350 -4.24 14.34 22.90
CA GLU A 350 -5.38 14.23 22.00
C GLU A 350 -6.02 15.58 21.62
N HIS A 351 -5.78 16.64 22.40
CA HIS A 351 -6.34 17.96 22.18
C HIS A 351 -5.48 18.86 21.28
N THR A 352 -4.26 18.45 20.97
CA THR A 352 -3.36 19.21 20.09
C THR A 352 -3.98 19.42 18.70
N ASP A 353 -3.95 20.64 18.19
CA ASP A 353 -4.30 20.92 16.78
C ASP A 353 -3.18 20.38 15.87
N ILE A 354 -3.30 19.09 15.54
CA ILE A 354 -2.27 18.41 14.74
C ILE A 354 -2.23 18.94 13.30
N ALA A 355 -3.31 19.47 12.77
CA ALA A 355 -3.35 20.03 11.41
C ALA A 355 -2.56 21.34 11.35
N GLU A 356 -2.71 22.24 12.34
CA GLU A 356 -1.91 23.46 12.43
C GLU A 356 -0.43 23.15 12.64
N LEU A 357 -0.14 22.18 13.52
CA LEU A 357 1.22 21.74 13.74
C LEU A 357 1.86 21.17 12.46
N THR A 358 1.09 20.42 11.65
CA THR A 358 1.57 19.88 10.37
C THR A 358 1.88 21.01 9.38
N ARG A 359 1.02 22.04 9.29
CA ARG A 359 1.27 23.23 8.45
C ARG A 359 2.56 23.95 8.87
N ARG A 360 2.72 24.19 10.15
CA ARG A 360 3.94 24.83 10.71
C ARG A 360 5.18 24.00 10.44
N ALA A 361 5.12 22.68 10.68
CA ALA A 361 6.23 21.78 10.44
C ALA A 361 6.63 21.73 8.96
N HIS A 362 5.65 21.66 8.05
CA HIS A 362 5.92 21.71 6.62
C HIS A 362 6.62 23.01 6.23
N ALA A 363 6.09 24.16 6.62
CA ALA A 363 6.65 25.46 6.29
C ALA A 363 8.07 25.70 6.86
N THR A 364 8.41 25.01 7.96
CA THR A 364 9.70 25.21 8.66
C THR A 364 10.74 24.18 8.26
N LEU A 365 10.34 22.94 8.00
CA LEU A 365 11.24 21.80 7.89
C LEU A 365 11.41 21.30 6.44
N VAL A 366 10.38 21.46 5.61
CA VAL A 366 10.43 20.98 4.22
C VAL A 366 10.93 22.10 3.31
N VAL A 367 12.01 21.84 2.62
CA VAL A 367 12.69 22.81 1.73
C VAL A 367 12.16 22.77 0.29
#